data_d84ff4199a5c2fb5e3d3224c35fb84f4
#
_entry.id   d84ff4199a5c2fb5e3d3224c35fb84f4
#
_cell.length_a   1.000
_cell.length_b   1.000
_cell.length_c   1.000
_cell.angle_alpha   90.00
_cell.angle_beta   90.00
_cell.angle_gamma   90.00
#
_symmetry.space_group_name_H-M   'P 1'
#
loop_
_entity.id
_entity.type
_entity.pdbx_description
1 polymer ?
#
loop_
_entity_poly.entity_id
_entity_poly.type
_entity_poly.pdbx_seq_one_letter_code
_entity_poly.pdbx_strand_id
1 'polypeptide(L)'
;MNQLSFSNSTISKSKIIASSGIFQIELLNQVGEDDFPQLISISKSLEKDYGKKAILTNETIQKYFNKEGSLPFIARYRDLIIGYIIGVPLEELSNEPWARMDDNFGKRNTLYTYAFVIKSEYK
;
A
#
# COMPACT_ATOMS: atom_id res chain seq x y z
N MET A 1 -27.49 8.55 4.98
CA MET A 1 -27.00 8.39 4.75
C MET A 1 -26.27 8.21 4.56
N ASN A 2 -26.17 8.41 4.50
CA ASN A 2 -25.50 8.22 4.20
C ASN A 2 -24.64 7.93 4.07
N GLN A 3 -24.48 8.09 4.03
CA GLN A 3 -23.74 7.85 3.84
C GLN A 3 -22.98 7.54 3.69
N LEU A 4 -23.14 7.52 3.83
CA LEU A 4 -22.52 7.35 3.53
C LEU A 4 -21.76 7.28 3.18
N SER A 5 -22.35 7.37 2.42
CA SER A 5 -21.36 7.32 1.81
C SER A 5 -20.02 7.55 2.22
N PHE A 6 -19.54 7.51 2.79
CA PHE A 6 -18.40 7.55 3.28
C PHE A 6 -17.32 6.78 2.77
N SER A 7 -17.44 5.93 1.99
CA SER A 7 -16.43 5.16 1.32
C SER A 7 -15.48 6.04 0.55
N ASN A 8 -15.83 7.25 0.28
CA ASN A 8 -15.02 8.22 -0.43
C ASN A 8 -14.39 9.24 0.50
N SER A 9 -13.95 8.78 1.64
CA SER A 9 -13.26 9.65 2.56
C SER A 9 -12.01 10.23 1.93
N THR A 10 -11.77 11.53 2.08
CA THR A 10 -10.53 12.16 1.65
C THR A 10 -9.39 11.85 2.62
N ILE A 11 -9.73 11.46 3.84
CA ILE A 11 -8.77 11.19 4.89
C ILE A 11 -8.59 9.68 5.02
N SER A 12 -7.34 9.23 5.07
CA SER A 12 -7.03 7.83 5.30
C SER A 12 -7.45 7.40 6.69
N LYS A 13 -7.89 6.15 6.81
CA LYS A 13 -8.20 5.52 8.10
C LYS A 13 -7.10 4.54 8.40
N SER A 14 -6.47 4.69 9.56
CA SER A 14 -5.30 3.88 9.88
C SER A 14 -5.22 3.62 11.37
N LYS A 15 -4.31 2.69 11.69
CA LYS A 15 -3.95 2.37 13.06
C LYS A 15 -2.45 2.53 13.18
N ILE A 16 -1.98 3.35 14.12
CA ILE A 16 -0.55 3.47 14.39
C ILE A 16 -0.09 2.21 15.09
N ILE A 17 0.85 1.51 14.47
CA ILE A 17 1.36 0.25 15.03
C ILE A 17 2.75 0.41 15.64
N ALA A 18 3.46 1.49 15.31
CA ALA A 18 4.76 1.78 15.90
C ALA A 18 5.04 3.25 15.76
N SER A 19 5.77 3.82 16.70
CA SER A 19 6.20 5.21 16.62
C SER A 19 7.50 5.41 17.36
N SER A 20 8.29 6.37 16.89
CA SER A 20 9.55 6.76 17.51
C SER A 20 9.73 8.24 17.23
N GLY A 21 9.53 9.06 18.27
CA GLY A 21 9.54 10.51 18.10
C GLY A 21 8.48 10.94 17.10
N ILE A 22 8.94 11.55 16.00
CA ILE A 22 8.06 12.06 14.95
C ILE A 22 7.84 11.07 13.81
N PHE A 23 8.45 9.88 13.89
CA PHE A 23 8.24 8.81 12.91
C PHE A 23 7.11 7.92 13.37
N GLN A 24 6.23 7.55 12.45
CA GLN A 24 5.11 6.65 12.72
C GLN A 24 5.00 5.61 11.62
N ILE A 25 4.64 4.39 12.01
CA ILE A 25 4.25 3.35 11.07
C ILE A 25 2.76 3.11 11.27
N GLU A 26 2.01 3.19 10.21
CA GLU A 26 0.56 3.03 10.24
C GLU A 26 0.14 1.88 9.36
N LEU A 27 -0.74 1.02 9.87
CA LEU A 27 -1.45 0.05 9.05
C LEU A 27 -2.71 0.73 8.56
N LEU A 28 -2.86 0.82 7.25
CA LEU A 28 -4.01 1.50 6.66
C LEU A 28 -5.20 0.57 6.54
N ASN A 29 -6.35 1.03 7.00
CA ASN A 29 -7.62 0.35 6.74
C ASN A 29 -8.21 0.84 5.43
N GLN A 30 -7.93 2.09 5.09
CA GLN A 30 -8.40 2.71 3.86
C GLN A 30 -7.50 3.90 3.54
N VAL A 31 -7.06 4.01 2.30
CA VAL A 31 -6.30 5.17 1.85
C VAL A 31 -7.27 6.23 1.36
N GLY A 32 -7.18 7.43 1.92
CA GLY A 32 -7.96 8.57 1.48
C GLY A 32 -7.29 9.28 0.32
N GLU A 33 -8.09 9.99 -0.46
CA GLU A 33 -7.61 10.67 -1.65
C GLU A 33 -6.54 11.74 -1.36
N ASP A 34 -6.53 12.29 -0.15
CA ASP A 34 -5.53 13.29 0.25
C ASP A 34 -4.11 12.71 0.24
N ASP A 35 -3.98 11.41 0.43
CA ASP A 35 -2.68 10.76 0.44
C ASP A 35 -2.23 10.24 -0.93
N PHE A 36 -3.12 10.21 -1.91
CA PHE A 36 -2.80 9.68 -3.23
C PHE A 36 -1.59 10.37 -3.88
N PRO A 37 -1.53 11.74 -3.92
CA PRO A 37 -0.40 12.39 -4.57
C PRO A 37 0.95 12.03 -3.98
N GLN A 38 1.04 11.91 -2.67
CA GLN A 38 2.29 11.54 -2.01
C GLN A 38 2.70 10.11 -2.37
N LEU A 39 1.75 9.18 -2.36
CA LEU A 39 2.03 7.79 -2.71
C LEU A 39 2.48 7.67 -4.15
N ILE A 40 1.83 8.37 -5.06
CA ILE A 40 2.19 8.36 -6.47
C ILE A 40 3.61 8.93 -6.64
N SER A 41 3.90 10.05 -5.99
CA SER A 41 5.20 10.69 -6.08
C SER A 41 6.32 9.75 -5.61
N ILE A 42 6.11 9.08 -4.48
CA ILE A 42 7.10 8.15 -3.94
C ILE A 42 7.30 6.97 -4.89
N SER A 43 6.21 6.46 -5.47
CA SER A 43 6.29 5.30 -6.36
C SER A 43 7.10 5.57 -7.62
N LYS A 44 7.23 6.83 -8.03
CA LYS A 44 8.01 7.17 -9.21
C LYS A 44 9.48 6.77 -9.07
N SER A 45 9.97 6.65 -7.85
CA SER A 45 11.35 6.20 -7.63
C SER A 45 11.56 4.75 -8.03
N LEU A 46 10.46 4.00 -8.18
CA LEU A 46 10.55 2.59 -8.59
C LEU A 46 10.64 2.42 -10.11
N GLU A 47 10.36 3.47 -10.86
CA GLU A 47 10.33 3.36 -12.32
C GLU A 47 11.68 2.92 -12.90
N LYS A 48 12.75 3.44 -12.32
CA LYS A 48 14.09 3.15 -12.79
C LYS A 48 14.40 1.66 -12.78
N ASP A 49 13.96 0.96 -11.75
CA ASP A 49 14.30 -0.45 -11.57
C ASP A 49 13.22 -1.39 -12.09
N TYR A 50 11.96 -0.95 -12.12
CA TYR A 50 10.83 -1.82 -12.42
C TYR A 50 9.97 -1.34 -13.58
N GLY A 51 10.29 -0.19 -14.17
CA GLY A 51 9.54 0.35 -15.30
C GLY A 51 8.33 1.17 -14.87
N LYS A 52 7.65 1.73 -15.86
CA LYS A 52 6.53 2.64 -15.61
C LYS A 52 5.36 2.00 -14.89
N LYS A 53 5.20 0.69 -15.01
CA LYS A 53 4.10 -0.01 -14.34
C LYS A 53 4.24 -0.01 -12.82
N ALA A 54 5.42 0.31 -12.31
CA ALA A 54 5.64 0.41 -10.87
C ALA A 54 5.12 1.73 -10.29
N ILE A 55 4.85 2.72 -11.14
CA ILE A 55 4.31 4.00 -10.70
C ILE A 55 2.84 3.80 -10.35
N LEU A 56 2.46 4.20 -9.13
CA LEU A 56 1.07 4.10 -8.70
C LEU A 56 0.20 5.10 -9.45
N THR A 57 -1.04 4.71 -9.66
CA THR A 57 -2.09 5.59 -10.18
C THR A 57 -3.25 5.55 -9.18
N ASN A 58 -4.21 6.44 -9.36
CA ASN A 58 -5.40 6.41 -8.51
C ASN A 58 -6.06 5.03 -8.55
N GLU A 59 -6.09 4.40 -9.72
CA GLU A 59 -6.71 3.08 -9.86
C GLU A 59 -5.95 1.99 -9.13
N THR A 60 -4.61 1.99 -9.26
CA THR A 60 -3.83 0.95 -8.59
C THR A 60 -3.78 1.15 -7.08
N ILE A 61 -3.84 2.39 -6.60
CA ILE A 61 -3.97 2.64 -5.17
C ILE A 61 -5.28 2.03 -4.66
N GLN A 62 -6.39 2.28 -5.35
CA GLN A 62 -7.65 1.68 -4.97
C GLN A 62 -7.57 0.15 -5.02
N LYS A 63 -6.94 -0.37 -6.05
CA LYS A 63 -6.86 -1.82 -6.25
C LYS A 63 -6.04 -2.53 -5.18
N TYR A 64 -4.91 -1.95 -4.77
CA TYR A 64 -3.98 -2.66 -3.89
C TYR A 64 -3.99 -2.18 -2.45
N PHE A 65 -4.17 -0.88 -2.22
CA PHE A 65 -4.20 -0.37 -0.86
C PHE A 65 -5.55 -0.57 -0.20
N ASN A 66 -6.62 -0.44 -0.97
CA ASN A 66 -7.98 -0.56 -0.42
C ASN A 66 -8.61 -1.93 -0.64
N LYS A 67 -7.80 -2.89 -1.10
CA LYS A 67 -8.29 -4.24 -1.35
C LYS A 67 -8.49 -4.97 -0.04
N GLU A 68 -9.62 -5.65 0.08
CA GLU A 68 -9.87 -6.49 1.25
C GLU A 68 -8.79 -7.55 1.37
N GLY A 69 -8.28 -7.73 2.57
CA GLY A 69 -7.24 -8.71 2.84
C GLY A 69 -5.82 -8.23 2.62
N SER A 70 -5.62 -7.09 1.95
CA SER A 70 -4.28 -6.54 1.82
C SER A 70 -3.84 -5.88 3.12
N LEU A 71 -2.54 -5.78 3.31
CA LEU A 71 -1.94 -5.15 4.48
C LEU A 71 -1.04 -4.01 4.02
N PRO A 72 -1.60 -2.83 3.79
CA PRO A 72 -0.81 -1.67 3.40
C PRO A 72 -0.32 -0.94 4.63
N PHE A 73 0.99 -0.73 4.70
CA PHE A 73 1.61 0.03 5.77
C PHE A 73 2.24 1.28 5.16
N ILE A 74 2.15 2.40 5.88
CA ILE A 74 2.87 3.61 5.48
C ILE A 74 3.76 4.05 6.63
N ALA A 75 4.85 4.71 6.28
CA ALA A 75 5.72 5.38 7.23
C ALA A 75 5.52 6.88 7.07
N ARG A 76 5.30 7.57 8.17
CA ARG A 76 5.17 9.03 8.18
C ARG A 76 6.28 9.66 9.02
N TYR A 77 6.77 10.76 8.53
CA TYR A 77 7.62 11.66 9.27
C TYR A 77 6.82 12.95 9.43
N ARG A 78 6.32 13.19 10.65
CA ARG A 78 5.30 14.22 10.88
C ARG A 78 4.07 13.88 10.03
N ASP A 79 3.63 14.78 9.16
CA ASP A 79 2.46 14.53 8.30
C ASP A 79 2.85 14.05 6.90
N LEU A 80 4.15 13.84 6.66
CA LEU A 80 4.65 13.49 5.34
C LEU A 80 4.82 11.99 5.21
N ILE A 81 4.25 11.41 4.17
CA ILE A 81 4.49 10.00 3.87
C ILE A 81 5.88 9.86 3.28
N ILE A 82 6.71 9.02 3.88
CA ILE A 82 8.09 8.81 3.45
C ILE A 82 8.33 7.43 2.88
N GLY A 83 7.36 6.53 3.01
CA GLY A 83 7.50 5.19 2.46
C GLY A 83 6.23 4.40 2.62
N TYR A 84 6.18 3.26 1.94
CA TYR A 84 5.07 2.33 2.07
C TYR A 84 5.52 0.91 1.75
N ILE A 85 4.75 -0.05 2.25
CA ILE A 85 4.90 -1.47 1.90
C ILE A 85 3.49 -2.05 1.81
N ILE A 86 3.26 -2.87 0.81
CA ILE A 86 1.96 -3.50 0.61
C ILE A 86 2.14 -5.02 0.66
N GLY A 87 1.49 -5.67 1.62
CA GLY A 87 1.39 -7.11 1.67
C GLY A 87 0.07 -7.55 1.08
N VAL A 88 0.11 -8.51 0.16
CA VAL A 88 -1.08 -9.01 -0.53
C VAL A 88 -1.13 -10.53 -0.34
N PRO A 89 -2.26 -11.09 0.08
CA PRO A 89 -2.36 -12.55 0.15
C PRO A 89 -2.06 -13.16 -1.21
N LEU A 90 -1.29 -14.25 -1.20
CA LEU A 90 -0.87 -14.91 -2.42
C LEU A 90 -2.07 -15.26 -3.31
N GLU A 91 -3.17 -15.69 -2.69
CA GLU A 91 -4.39 -16.08 -3.41
C GLU A 91 -5.04 -14.94 -4.20
N GLU A 92 -4.76 -13.70 -3.80
CA GLU A 92 -5.30 -12.53 -4.51
C GLU A 92 -4.53 -12.23 -5.79
N LEU A 93 -3.42 -12.95 -6.02
CA LEU A 93 -2.60 -12.81 -7.21
C LEU A 93 -2.86 -13.94 -8.20
N SER A 94 -4.07 -14.47 -8.23
CA SER A 94 -4.43 -15.62 -9.05
C SER A 94 -4.29 -15.38 -10.55
N ASN A 95 -4.22 -14.13 -10.98
CA ASN A 95 -3.98 -13.82 -12.38
C ASN A 95 -2.53 -14.04 -12.81
N GLU A 96 -1.63 -14.21 -11.83
CA GLU A 96 -0.22 -14.39 -12.10
C GLU A 96 0.13 -15.88 -12.08
N PRO A 97 0.64 -16.43 -13.19
CA PRO A 97 0.99 -17.85 -13.23
C PRO A 97 1.95 -18.27 -12.14
N TRP A 98 2.96 -17.44 -11.84
CA TRP A 98 3.93 -17.78 -10.80
C TRP A 98 3.27 -17.92 -9.43
N ALA A 99 2.23 -17.13 -9.16
CA ALA A 99 1.52 -17.22 -7.88
C ALA A 99 0.76 -18.54 -7.77
N ARG A 100 0.06 -18.90 -8.85
CA ARG A 100 -0.72 -20.17 -8.86
C ARG A 100 0.16 -21.40 -8.74
N MET A 101 1.41 -21.30 -9.17
CA MET A 101 2.35 -22.42 -9.14
C MET A 101 3.10 -22.53 -7.81
N ASP A 102 2.94 -21.57 -6.94
CA ASP A 102 3.58 -21.60 -5.62
C ASP A 102 2.94 -22.70 -4.77
N ASP A 103 3.77 -23.47 -4.06
CA ASP A 103 3.29 -24.57 -3.23
C ASP A 103 2.32 -24.12 -2.14
N ASN A 104 2.40 -22.85 -1.76
CA ASN A 104 1.54 -22.29 -0.71
C ASN A 104 0.26 -21.69 -1.25
N PHE A 105 0.09 -21.66 -2.56
CA PHE A 105 -1.13 -21.09 -3.14
C PHE A 105 -2.34 -21.92 -2.70
N GLY A 106 -3.33 -21.22 -2.18
CA GLY A 106 -4.55 -21.87 -1.67
C GLY A 106 -4.50 -22.22 -0.20
N LYS A 107 -3.33 -22.17 0.43
CA LYS A 107 -3.20 -22.52 1.86
C LYS A 107 -3.50 -21.34 2.78
N ARG A 108 -3.62 -20.14 2.23
CA ARG A 108 -3.92 -18.90 2.96
C ARG A 108 -2.95 -18.64 4.11
N ASN A 109 -1.68 -18.93 3.85
CA ASN A 109 -0.62 -18.76 4.85
C ASN A 109 0.53 -17.89 4.37
N THR A 110 0.38 -17.24 3.21
CA THR A 110 1.48 -16.50 2.59
C THR A 110 1.02 -15.13 2.14
N LEU A 111 1.78 -14.12 2.53
CA LEU A 111 1.63 -12.76 2.03
C LEU A 111 2.78 -12.49 1.07
N TYR A 112 2.45 -11.91 -0.06
CA TYR A 112 3.44 -11.47 -1.02
C TYR A 112 3.67 -9.97 -0.83
N THR A 113 4.92 -9.56 -0.72
CA THR A 113 5.24 -8.12 -0.68
C THR A 113 5.16 -7.58 -2.09
N TYR A 114 4.05 -6.90 -2.35
CA TYR A 114 3.78 -6.39 -3.69
C TYR A 114 4.66 -5.20 -4.03
N ALA A 115 4.86 -4.32 -3.06
CA ALA A 115 5.68 -3.13 -3.26
C ALA A 115 6.28 -2.70 -1.92
N PHE A 116 7.50 -2.17 -1.99
CA PHE A 116 8.19 -1.64 -0.82
C PHE A 116 9.10 -0.52 -1.29
N VAL A 117 8.87 0.68 -0.78
CA VAL A 117 9.69 1.82 -1.15
C VAL A 117 9.81 2.79 0.02
N ILE A 118 10.98 3.39 0.15
CA ILE A 118 11.25 4.46 1.12
C ILE A 118 11.96 5.56 0.36
N LYS A 119 11.56 6.82 0.61
CA LYS A 119 12.25 7.96 0.01
C LYS A 119 13.74 7.89 0.34
N SER A 120 14.57 8.18 -0.64
CA SER A 120 16.01 8.03 -0.50
C SER A 120 16.61 8.89 0.64
N GLU A 121 16.01 10.06 0.92
CA GLU A 121 16.51 10.90 2.00
C GLU A 121 16.29 10.29 3.38
N TYR A 122 15.51 9.25 3.50
CA TYR A 122 15.18 8.61 4.79
C TYR A 122 15.72 7.18 4.90
N LYS A 123 16.53 6.77 3.94
CA LYS A 123 17.11 5.43 4.01
C LYS A 123 18.26 5.35 5.01
#